data_73c328079faa6126cf4d2f7e83211fa4
#
_entry.id   73c328079faa6126cf4d2f7e83211fa4
#
_cell.length_a   1.000
_cell.length_b   1.000
_cell.length_c   1.000
_cell.angle_alpha   90.00
_cell.angle_beta   90.00
_cell.angle_gamma   90.00
#
_symmetry.space_group_name_H-M   'P 1'
#
loop_
_entity.id
_entity.type
_entity.pdbx_description
1 polymer ?
#
loop_
_entity_poly.entity_id
_entity_poly.type
_entity_poly.pdbx_seq_one_letter_code
_entity_poly.pdbx_strand_id
1 'polypeptide(L)'
;MGKSSIIKALDPSLNPKVGDISLAHLQGRHTTSLYEMYPLSSGGFIIDSPGLRGFGLVRLEKEEIALYFPEMLRYSRDCRFAPCTHTHEPGCAVKQAVEDGFISAERYNSYLGMLEEDKKFR
;
A
#
# COMPACT_ATOMS: atom_id res chain seq x y z
N MET A 1 -4.82 2.59 10.18
CA MET A 1 -3.91 3.43 10.93
C MET A 1 -3.34 4.51 10.03
N GLY A 2 -3.31 5.76 10.48
CA GLY A 2 -2.84 6.89 9.66
C GLY A 2 -3.88 7.53 8.74
N LYS A 3 -5.00 6.88 8.51
CA LYS A 3 -6.06 7.41 7.63
C LYS A 3 -6.61 8.75 8.14
N SER A 4 -6.99 8.80 9.42
CA SER A 4 -7.49 10.03 10.04
C SER A 4 -6.43 11.13 10.10
N SER A 5 -5.17 10.74 10.27
CA SER A 5 -4.05 11.67 10.28
C SER A 5 -3.84 12.31 8.90
N ILE A 6 -4.01 11.53 7.84
CA ILE A 6 -3.93 12.05 6.47
C ILE A 6 -5.05 13.04 6.20
N ILE A 7 -6.28 12.70 6.61
CA ILE A 7 -7.43 13.59 6.44
C ILE A 7 -7.20 14.92 7.18
N LYS A 8 -6.71 14.86 8.41
CA LYS A 8 -6.40 16.03 9.20
C LYS A 8 -5.25 16.87 8.62
N ALA A 9 -4.27 16.20 8.00
CA ALA A 9 -3.17 16.89 7.32
C ALA A 9 -3.63 17.61 6.06
N LEU A 10 -4.59 17.03 5.34
CA LEU A 10 -5.17 17.65 4.15
C LEU A 10 -6.00 18.88 4.49
N ASP A 11 -6.74 18.81 5.58
CA ASP A 11 -7.60 19.92 6.04
C ASP A 11 -7.70 19.88 7.56
N PRO A 12 -6.95 20.76 8.28
CA PRO A 12 -6.97 20.80 9.74
C PRO A 12 -8.33 21.15 10.35
N SER A 13 -9.24 21.73 9.55
CA SER A 13 -10.60 22.05 10.02
C SER A 13 -11.48 20.81 10.16
N LEU A 14 -11.10 19.71 9.51
CA LEU A 14 -11.81 18.44 9.62
C LEU A 14 -11.44 17.74 10.93
N ASN A 15 -12.43 17.17 11.58
CA ASN A 15 -12.23 16.47 12.85
C ASN A 15 -12.77 15.04 12.72
N PRO A 16 -12.01 14.13 12.09
CA PRO A 16 -12.41 12.73 12.00
C PRO A 16 -12.41 12.10 13.39
N LYS A 17 -13.38 11.22 13.65
CA LYS A 17 -13.60 10.62 14.98
C LYS A 17 -12.54 9.55 15.28
N VAL A 18 -11.33 9.98 15.59
CA VAL A 18 -10.21 9.07 15.88
C VAL A 18 -10.42 8.28 17.18
N GLY A 19 -11.01 8.94 18.19
CA GLY A 19 -11.23 8.32 19.49
C GLY A 19 -12.25 7.17 19.45
N ASP A 20 -13.30 7.32 18.66
CA ASP A 20 -14.31 6.29 18.52
C ASP A 20 -13.78 5.06 17.79
N ILE A 21 -12.86 5.25 16.86
CA ILE A 21 -12.21 4.17 16.12
C ILE A 21 -11.38 3.30 17.07
N SER A 22 -10.66 3.89 18.00
CA SER A 22 -9.82 3.13 18.92
C SER A 22 -10.63 2.31 19.92
N LEU A 23 -11.74 2.84 20.41
CA LEU A 23 -12.62 2.13 21.34
C LEU A 23 -13.31 0.94 20.69
N ALA A 24 -13.73 1.09 19.46
CA ALA A 24 -14.37 0.00 18.75
C ALA A 24 -13.39 -1.06 18.28
N HIS A 25 -12.13 -0.72 18.09
CA HIS A 25 -11.06 -1.68 17.86
C HIS A 25 -10.84 -2.59 19.08
N LEU A 26 -10.95 -2.02 20.27
CA LEU A 26 -10.85 -2.78 21.52
C LEU A 26 -12.01 -3.76 21.69
N GLN A 27 -13.14 -3.49 21.06
CA GLN A 27 -14.32 -4.37 21.11
C GLN A 27 -14.37 -5.40 19.99
N GLY A 28 -13.36 -5.42 19.10
CA GLY A 28 -13.28 -6.38 18.01
C GLY A 28 -14.36 -6.22 16.94
N ARG A 29 -15.04 -5.10 16.92
CA ARG A 29 -16.08 -4.81 15.92
C ARG A 29 -15.58 -3.84 14.88
N HIS A 30 -16.05 -4.00 13.64
CA HIS A 30 -15.83 -3.03 12.59
C HIS A 30 -16.46 -1.70 13.00
N THR A 31 -15.63 -0.67 13.11
CA THR A 31 -16.03 0.60 13.68
C THR A 31 -16.82 1.47 12.74
N THR A 32 -16.65 1.27 11.44
CA THR A 32 -17.34 2.11 10.48
C THR A 32 -17.97 1.24 9.44
N SER A 33 -19.28 1.08 9.56
CA SER A 33 -20.09 0.48 8.51
C SER A 33 -20.56 1.53 7.49
N LEU A 34 -20.26 2.80 7.72
CA LEU A 34 -20.76 3.91 6.92
C LEU A 34 -19.64 4.70 6.28
N TYR A 35 -19.86 5.09 5.04
CA TYR A 35 -19.03 6.06 4.34
C TYR A 35 -19.35 7.46 4.83
N GLU A 36 -18.34 8.25 5.12
CA GLU A 36 -18.50 9.65 5.46
C GLU A 36 -17.81 10.53 4.41
N MET A 37 -18.50 11.56 3.96
CA MET A 37 -17.98 12.51 2.99
C MET A 37 -17.75 13.85 3.68
N TYR A 38 -16.52 14.33 3.62
CA TYR A 38 -16.12 15.60 4.21
C TYR A 38 -15.81 16.62 3.13
N PRO A 39 -16.39 17.85 3.21
CA PRO A 39 -15.98 18.91 2.29
C PRO A 39 -14.60 19.44 2.66
N LEU A 40 -13.76 19.66 1.67
CA LEU A 40 -12.44 20.24 1.86
C LEU A 40 -12.52 21.76 1.72
N SER A 41 -11.81 22.51 2.57
CA SER A 41 -11.77 23.96 2.48
C SER A 41 -11.11 24.45 1.20
N SER A 42 -10.23 23.64 0.62
CA SER A 42 -9.59 23.94 -0.68
C SER A 42 -10.49 23.65 -1.88
N GLY A 43 -11.71 23.12 -1.66
CA GLY A 43 -12.64 22.70 -2.71
C GLY A 43 -12.66 21.18 -2.87
N GLY A 44 -13.84 20.67 -3.25
CA GLY A 44 -14.03 19.23 -3.40
C GLY A 44 -14.34 18.54 -2.08
N PHE A 45 -14.32 17.22 -2.11
CA PHE A 45 -14.72 16.37 -0.99
C PHE A 45 -13.74 15.23 -0.82
N ILE A 46 -13.63 14.72 0.41
CA ILE A 46 -12.92 13.48 0.71
C ILE A 46 -13.92 12.49 1.31
N ILE A 47 -13.85 11.25 0.86
CA ILE A 47 -14.74 10.20 1.34
C ILE A 47 -13.94 9.24 2.21
N ASP A 48 -14.38 9.08 3.46
CA ASP A 48 -13.81 8.12 4.39
C ASP A 48 -14.60 6.82 4.27
N SER A 49 -13.95 5.77 3.78
CA SER A 49 -14.57 4.46 3.63
C SER A 49 -14.14 3.50 4.73
N PRO A 50 -14.96 2.47 5.03
CA PRO A 50 -14.51 1.40 5.93
C PRO A 50 -13.24 0.73 5.42
N GLY A 51 -12.40 0.26 6.33
CA GLY A 51 -11.15 -0.40 5.96
C GLY A 51 -11.39 -1.61 5.07
N LEU A 52 -10.66 -1.68 3.98
CA LEU A 52 -10.70 -2.81 3.06
C LEU A 52 -9.67 -3.84 3.50
N ARG A 53 -10.10 -4.85 4.24
CA ARG A 53 -9.24 -5.97 4.63
C ARG A 53 -9.56 -7.18 3.77
N GLY A 54 -8.55 -8.00 3.50
CA GLY A 54 -8.72 -9.21 2.72
C GLY A 54 -8.85 -8.97 1.22
N PHE A 55 -8.44 -7.80 0.76
CA PHE A 55 -8.43 -7.48 -0.66
C PHE A 55 -7.13 -7.99 -1.26
N GLY A 56 -7.22 -9.07 -2.04
CA GLY A 56 -6.06 -9.65 -2.70
C GLY A 56 -5.93 -9.21 -4.15
N LEU A 57 -4.75 -9.43 -4.69
CA LEU A 57 -4.50 -9.16 -6.11
C LEU A 57 -5.08 -10.30 -6.93
N VAL A 58 -6.03 -9.98 -7.79
CA VAL A 58 -6.70 -10.94 -8.66
C VAL A 58 -6.23 -10.69 -10.10
N ARG A 59 -5.96 -11.79 -10.82
CA ARG A 59 -5.50 -11.74 -12.22
C ARG A 59 -4.12 -11.13 -12.42
N LEU A 60 -3.28 -11.16 -11.39
CA LEU A 60 -1.88 -10.76 -11.49
C LEU A 60 -1.00 -11.94 -11.15
N GLU A 61 -0.07 -12.25 -12.03
CA GLU A 61 0.96 -13.24 -11.76
C GLU A 61 2.07 -12.61 -10.92
N LYS A 62 2.80 -13.43 -10.16
CA LYS A 62 3.90 -12.95 -9.31
C LYS A 62 4.92 -12.11 -10.07
N GLU A 63 5.21 -12.56 -11.30
CA GLU A 63 6.19 -11.90 -12.15
C GLU A 63 5.73 -10.53 -12.64
N GLU A 64 4.42 -10.27 -12.57
CA GLU A 64 3.82 -9.03 -13.03
C GLU A 64 3.72 -7.96 -11.96
N ILE A 65 3.71 -8.35 -10.67
CA ILE A 65 3.48 -7.41 -9.57
C ILE A 65 4.50 -6.27 -9.58
N ALA A 66 5.78 -6.59 -9.77
CA ALA A 66 6.84 -5.59 -9.79
C ALA A 66 6.69 -4.57 -10.92
N LEU A 67 6.02 -4.95 -12.02
CA LEU A 67 5.83 -4.06 -13.17
C LEU A 67 4.93 -2.88 -12.84
N TYR A 68 4.11 -3.01 -11.80
CA TYR A 68 3.21 -1.95 -11.35
C TYR A 68 3.82 -1.05 -10.28
N PHE A 69 5.08 -1.29 -9.94
CA PHE A 69 5.88 -0.38 -9.13
C PHE A 69 6.80 0.40 -10.08
N PRO A 70 6.52 1.67 -10.38
CA PRO A 70 7.27 2.42 -11.41
C PRO A 70 8.79 2.40 -11.20
N GLU A 71 9.23 2.51 -9.95
CA GLU A 71 10.64 2.47 -9.62
C GLU A 71 11.27 1.10 -9.89
N MET A 72 10.54 0.02 -9.63
CA MET A 72 11.02 -1.33 -9.90
C MET A 72 11.03 -1.63 -11.39
N LEU A 73 10.01 -1.19 -12.11
CA LEU A 73 9.94 -1.33 -13.56
C LEU A 73 11.16 -0.68 -14.22
N ARG A 74 11.54 0.50 -13.73
CA ARG A 74 12.69 1.24 -14.26
C ARG A 74 13.99 0.44 -14.17
N TYR A 75 14.26 -0.19 -13.04
CA TYR A 75 15.49 -0.95 -12.82
C TYR A 75 15.40 -2.40 -13.29
N SER A 76 14.20 -2.93 -13.48
CA SER A 76 14.00 -4.33 -13.89
C SER A 76 14.63 -4.66 -15.24
N ARG A 77 14.82 -3.67 -16.08
CA ARG A 77 15.43 -3.83 -17.40
C ARG A 77 16.88 -4.30 -17.34
N ASP A 78 17.56 -4.00 -16.24
CA ASP A 78 18.96 -4.32 -16.04
C ASP A 78 19.16 -5.61 -15.24
N CYS A 79 18.07 -6.32 -14.88
CA CYS A 79 18.17 -7.59 -14.21
C CYS A 79 18.75 -8.66 -15.14
N ARG A 80 19.57 -9.54 -14.57
CA ARG A 80 20.20 -10.63 -15.33
C ARG A 80 19.18 -11.59 -15.92
N PHE A 81 18.08 -11.82 -15.20
CA PHE A 81 17.02 -12.74 -15.63
C PHE A 81 15.74 -11.99 -15.94
N ALA A 82 15.00 -12.50 -16.92
CA ALA A 82 13.67 -11.99 -17.27
C ALA A 82 12.76 -13.17 -17.55
N PRO A 83 11.66 -13.36 -16.80
CA PRO A 83 11.20 -12.52 -15.70
C PRO A 83 12.04 -12.64 -14.43
N CYS A 84 12.08 -11.59 -13.64
CA CYS A 84 12.75 -11.57 -12.35
C CYS A 84 11.72 -11.19 -11.27
N THR A 85 11.68 -11.95 -10.18
CA THR A 85 10.81 -11.65 -9.06
C THR A 85 11.46 -10.72 -8.04
N HIS A 86 12.73 -10.40 -8.25
CA HIS A 86 13.53 -9.51 -7.40
C HIS A 86 13.66 -10.02 -5.96
N THR A 87 13.68 -11.34 -5.80
CA THR A 87 13.82 -12.00 -4.50
C THR A 87 15.10 -12.80 -4.41
N HIS A 88 15.15 -13.97 -5.04
CA HIS A 88 16.26 -14.90 -4.95
C HIS A 88 17.18 -14.89 -6.17
N GLU A 89 16.80 -14.22 -7.22
CA GLU A 89 17.57 -14.25 -8.47
C GLU A 89 18.90 -13.49 -8.31
N PRO A 90 20.03 -14.08 -8.72
CA PRO A 90 21.30 -13.36 -8.70
C PRO A 90 21.34 -12.30 -9.82
N GLY A 91 22.09 -11.24 -9.57
CA GLY A 91 22.21 -10.17 -10.56
C GLY A 91 20.95 -9.33 -10.71
N CYS A 92 20.15 -9.22 -9.65
CA CYS A 92 18.92 -8.42 -9.67
C CYS A 92 19.23 -6.94 -9.52
N ALA A 93 18.91 -6.14 -10.54
CA ALA A 93 19.16 -4.71 -10.54
C ALA A 93 18.23 -3.97 -9.56
N VAL A 94 17.04 -4.49 -9.30
CA VAL A 94 16.12 -3.91 -8.32
C VAL A 94 16.68 -4.03 -6.90
N LYS A 95 17.18 -5.21 -6.54
CA LYS A 95 17.80 -5.41 -5.23
C LYS A 95 19.05 -4.53 -5.07
N GLN A 96 19.83 -4.39 -6.11
CA GLN A 96 20.99 -3.51 -6.09
C GLN A 96 20.56 -2.05 -5.89
N ALA A 97 19.49 -1.62 -6.55
CA ALA A 97 18.96 -0.26 -6.39
C ALA A 97 18.47 0.00 -4.97
N VAL A 98 17.92 -1.03 -4.29
CA VAL A 98 17.54 -0.91 -2.89
C VAL A 98 18.77 -0.71 -2.00
N GLU A 99 19.81 -1.49 -2.23
CA GLU A 99 21.07 -1.35 -1.49
C GLU A 99 21.73 0.01 -1.71
N ASP A 100 21.66 0.54 -2.92
CA ASP A 100 22.24 1.82 -3.29
C ASP A 100 21.36 3.02 -2.86
N GLY A 101 20.18 2.78 -2.31
CA GLY A 101 19.29 3.82 -1.83
C GLY A 101 18.42 4.48 -2.90
N PHE A 102 18.41 3.97 -4.13
CA PHE A 102 17.57 4.48 -5.22
C PHE A 102 16.12 4.01 -5.11
N ILE A 103 15.89 2.89 -4.43
CA ILE A 103 14.55 2.40 -4.08
C ILE A 103 14.54 2.26 -2.56
N SER A 104 13.49 2.79 -1.89
CA SER A 104 13.43 2.70 -0.44
C SER A 104 13.20 1.25 0.01
N ALA A 105 13.82 0.89 1.13
CA ALA A 105 13.65 -0.43 1.72
C ALA A 105 12.18 -0.69 2.11
N GLU A 106 11.49 0.33 2.56
CA GLU A 106 10.07 0.25 2.92
C GLU A 106 9.20 -0.09 1.71
N ARG A 107 9.49 0.53 0.59
CA ARG A 107 8.78 0.28 -0.67
C ARG A 107 9.02 -1.14 -1.16
N TYR A 108 10.26 -1.60 -1.06
CA TYR A 108 10.61 -2.97 -1.41
C TYR A 108 9.94 -3.99 -0.47
N ASN A 109 9.88 -3.70 0.82
CA ASN A 109 9.19 -4.55 1.79
C ASN A 109 7.69 -4.63 1.51
N SER A 110 7.07 -3.55 1.07
CA SER A 110 5.67 -3.55 0.64
C SER A 110 5.44 -4.49 -0.53
N TYR A 111 6.36 -4.48 -1.49
CA TYR A 111 6.33 -5.39 -2.63
C TYR A 111 6.43 -6.86 -2.18
N LEU A 112 7.38 -7.15 -1.28
CA LEU A 112 7.53 -8.51 -0.74
C LEU A 112 6.27 -8.98 -0.03
N GLY A 113 5.62 -8.08 0.72
CA GLY A 113 4.35 -8.37 1.38
C GLY A 113 3.26 -8.76 0.39
N MET A 114 3.18 -8.08 -0.73
CA MET A 114 2.21 -8.40 -1.77
C MET A 114 2.47 -9.77 -2.40
N LEU A 115 3.73 -10.15 -2.57
CA LEU A 115 4.07 -11.49 -3.07
C LEU A 115 3.61 -12.60 -2.13
N GLU A 116 3.70 -12.36 -0.82
CA GLU A 116 3.25 -13.34 0.18
C GLU A 116 1.73 -13.41 0.27
N GLU A 117 1.05 -12.27 0.20
CA GLU A 117 -0.40 -12.21 0.23
C GLU A 117 -1.02 -12.96 -0.94
N ASP A 118 -0.41 -12.88 -2.10
CA ASP A 118 -0.88 -13.59 -3.29
C ASP A 118 -0.97 -15.10 -3.04
N LYS A 119 -0.08 -15.64 -2.20
CA LYS A 119 -0.13 -17.05 -1.82
C LYS A 119 -1.32 -17.40 -0.93
N LYS A 120 -1.81 -16.46 -0.14
CA LYS A 120 -2.91 -16.69 0.81
C LYS A 120 -4.29 -16.65 0.16
N PHE A 121 -4.42 -15.92 -0.93
CA PHE A 121 -5.71 -15.68 -1.58
C PHE A 121 -5.90 -16.46 -2.88
N ARG A 122 -4.98 -17.35 -3.21
CA ARG A 122 -5.09 -18.27 -4.33
C ARG A 122 -5.61 -19.67 -3.91
#